data_217d9d97faea21e89c76b6aa830b171f
#
_entry.id   217d9d97faea21e89c76b6aa830b171f
#
_cell.length_a   1.000
_cell.length_b   1.000
_cell.length_c   1.000
_cell.angle_alpha   90.00
_cell.angle_beta   90.00
_cell.angle_gamma   90.00
#
_symmetry.space_group_name_H-M   'P 1'
#
loop_
_entity.id
_entity.type
_entity.pdbx_description
1 polymer ?
#
loop_
_entity_poly.entity_id
_entity_poly.type
_entity_poly.pdbx_seq_one_letter_code
_entity_poly.pdbx_strand_id
1 'polypeptide(L)'
;MDTNTKSKHAVNQAKAWLCNFVARSASARLGMVMAVALLCAVPCVKAQTNLSTADKDFILAAAQGGMTEVKLGELAAQKGMRDDVKEFGRTMVKDHTAINSDLKALAAQKGVALPDSLDAKHQGMVDKMTALTGSEFDDAYIGGMIKAHKQDAKAFKAESIATQDADVKSFLDKSIPVVDEHLQRIKAMKK
;
A
#
# COMPACT_ATOMS: atom_id res chain seq x y z
N MET A 1 18.98 -7.58 39.51
CA MET A 1 20.28 -7.36 38.86
C MET A 1 20.04 -7.05 37.41
N ASP A 2 20.29 -5.81 37.06
CA ASP A 2 19.69 -5.08 35.92
C ASP A 2 20.38 -5.44 34.61
N THR A 3 19.60 -5.88 33.61
CA THR A 3 20.06 -6.26 32.27
C THR A 3 20.56 -5.07 31.45
N ASN A 4 20.29 -3.83 31.91
CA ASN A 4 20.71 -2.59 31.25
C ASN A 4 22.19 -2.25 31.51
N THR A 5 22.79 -2.76 32.60
CA THR A 5 24.20 -2.50 32.97
C THR A 5 25.15 -3.36 32.13
N LYS A 6 24.74 -4.56 31.73
CA LYS A 6 25.57 -5.46 30.89
C LYS A 6 25.67 -5.00 29.44
N SER A 7 24.61 -4.37 28.90
CA SER A 7 24.59 -3.84 27.51
C SER A 7 25.52 -2.64 27.34
N LYS A 8 25.61 -1.75 28.35
CA LYS A 8 26.47 -0.55 28.28
C LYS A 8 27.96 -0.92 28.40
N HIS A 9 28.31 -2.03 29.10
CA HIS A 9 29.71 -2.49 29.21
C HIS A 9 30.22 -3.10 27.90
N ALA A 10 29.39 -3.82 27.15
CA ALA A 10 29.77 -4.41 25.87
C ALA A 10 30.03 -3.35 24.79
N VAL A 11 29.24 -2.29 24.77
CA VAL A 11 29.40 -1.18 23.77
C VAL A 11 30.65 -0.36 24.06
N ASN A 12 31.02 -0.16 25.33
CA ASN A 12 32.24 0.58 25.69
C ASN A 12 33.53 -0.22 25.44
N GLN A 13 33.50 -1.54 25.58
CA GLN A 13 34.67 -2.36 25.24
C GLN A 13 34.94 -2.42 23.74
N ALA A 14 33.90 -2.44 22.91
CA ALA A 14 34.06 -2.42 21.45
C ALA A 14 34.68 -1.09 20.95
N LYS A 15 34.33 0.04 21.57
CA LYS A 15 34.91 1.35 21.23
C LYS A 15 36.38 1.49 21.63
N ALA A 16 36.77 0.91 22.77
CA ALA A 16 38.16 0.91 23.23
C ALA A 16 39.09 0.05 22.33
N TRP A 17 38.56 -1.03 21.74
CA TRP A 17 39.31 -1.92 20.85
C TRP A 17 39.62 -1.27 19.49
N LEU A 18 38.69 -0.49 18.94
CA LEU A 18 38.88 0.24 17.67
C LEU A 18 39.90 1.39 17.79
N CYS A 19 40.01 2.08 18.96
CA CYS A 19 40.97 3.16 19.15
C CYS A 19 42.41 2.67 19.30
N ASN A 20 42.63 1.45 19.80
CA ASN A 20 44.00 0.91 20.01
C ASN A 20 44.58 0.25 18.74
N PHE A 21 43.80 -0.01 17.70
CA PHE A 21 44.32 -0.61 16.47
C PHE A 21 44.89 0.44 15.50
N VAL A 22 44.54 1.71 15.65
CA VAL A 22 45.00 2.80 14.76
C VAL A 22 46.34 3.42 15.23
N ALA A 23 46.78 3.17 16.46
CA ALA A 23 47.93 3.85 17.06
C ALA A 23 49.26 3.09 16.98
N ARG A 24 49.37 1.99 16.26
CA ARG A 24 50.56 1.14 16.22
C ARG A 24 51.17 0.83 14.86
N SER A 25 51.24 1.80 13.99
CA SER A 25 52.09 1.70 12.79
C SER A 25 52.50 3.06 12.23
N ALA A 26 53.26 3.80 13.01
CA ALA A 26 53.99 4.93 12.49
C ALA A 26 55.50 4.72 12.76
N SER A 27 56.19 4.00 11.90
CA SER A 27 57.64 4.16 11.66
C SER A 27 58.06 3.45 10.39
N ALA A 28 58.57 4.24 9.44
CA ALA A 28 59.53 3.93 8.39
C ALA A 28 59.07 3.18 7.12
N ARG A 29 58.81 3.81 6.04
CA ARG A 29 59.78 4.05 4.92
C ARG A 29 59.07 4.72 3.77
N LEU A 30 59.68 5.77 3.31
CA LEU A 30 59.51 6.54 2.09
C LEU A 30 59.45 5.60 0.89
N GLY A 31 58.31 5.51 0.23
CA GLY A 31 58.10 4.74 -1.00
C GLY A 31 56.77 5.16 -1.61
N MET A 32 56.85 6.12 -2.55
CA MET A 32 55.74 6.69 -3.30
C MET A 32 55.07 5.61 -4.17
N VAL A 33 53.92 5.14 -3.72
CA VAL A 33 52.94 4.50 -4.61
C VAL A 33 51.59 5.13 -4.31
N MET A 34 51.18 6.06 -5.16
CA MET A 34 49.80 6.56 -5.20
C MET A 34 48.87 5.41 -5.63
N ALA A 35 48.39 4.64 -4.66
CA ALA A 35 47.21 3.79 -4.87
C ALA A 35 46.00 4.73 -4.84
N VAL A 36 45.57 5.21 -6.00
CA VAL A 36 44.26 5.81 -6.20
C VAL A 36 43.25 4.71 -5.92
N ALA A 37 42.75 4.61 -4.68
CA ALA A 37 41.57 3.85 -4.36
C ALA A 37 40.37 4.58 -4.98
N LEU A 38 40.16 4.34 -6.28
CA LEU A 38 38.94 4.72 -6.97
C LEU A 38 37.82 3.86 -6.36
N LEU A 39 37.21 4.36 -5.28
CA LEU A 39 35.94 3.82 -4.81
C LEU A 39 34.95 4.00 -5.98
N CYS A 40 34.78 2.95 -6.77
CA CYS A 40 33.64 2.82 -7.65
C CYS A 40 32.40 2.74 -6.77
N ALA A 41 31.86 3.91 -6.38
CA ALA A 41 30.49 4.02 -6.00
C ALA A 41 29.68 3.67 -7.27
N VAL A 42 29.41 2.38 -7.46
CA VAL A 42 28.48 1.94 -8.50
C VAL A 42 27.14 2.53 -8.07
N PRO A 43 26.59 3.53 -8.77
CA PRO A 43 25.23 3.96 -8.50
C PRO A 43 24.37 2.70 -8.70
N CYS A 44 23.67 2.30 -7.65
CA CYS A 44 22.61 1.32 -7.78
C CYS A 44 21.53 1.98 -8.64
N VAL A 45 21.71 1.91 -9.95
CA VAL A 45 20.67 2.29 -10.91
C VAL A 45 19.56 1.26 -10.67
N LYS A 46 18.58 1.63 -9.84
CA LYS A 46 17.29 0.94 -9.88
C LYS A 46 16.86 0.99 -11.34
N ALA A 47 16.84 -0.16 -11.99
CA ALA A 47 16.29 -0.27 -13.32
C ALA A 47 14.87 0.31 -13.23
N GLN A 48 14.66 1.45 -13.83
CA GLN A 48 13.36 2.09 -13.92
C GLN A 48 12.63 1.25 -14.97
N THR A 49 11.98 0.19 -14.52
CA THR A 49 11.08 -0.56 -15.39
C THR A 49 10.01 0.43 -15.81
N ASN A 50 9.97 0.75 -17.10
CA ASN A 50 8.90 1.58 -17.63
C ASN A 50 7.59 0.84 -17.34
N LEU A 51 6.76 1.44 -16.50
CA LEU A 51 5.45 0.92 -16.15
C LEU A 51 4.67 0.63 -17.44
N SER A 52 4.11 -0.56 -17.58
CA SER A 52 3.32 -0.91 -18.74
C SER A 52 2.05 -0.05 -18.82
N THR A 53 1.46 0.05 -20.01
CA THR A 53 0.16 0.72 -20.16
C THR A 53 -0.92 0.03 -19.32
N ALA A 54 -0.89 -1.31 -19.26
CA ALA A 54 -1.83 -2.09 -18.45
C ALA A 54 -1.70 -1.78 -16.95
N ASP A 55 -0.46 -1.73 -16.41
CA ASP A 55 -0.23 -1.34 -15.03
C ASP A 55 -0.75 0.10 -14.75
N LYS A 56 -0.52 1.04 -15.68
CA LYS A 56 -1.04 2.42 -15.54
C LYS A 56 -2.55 2.47 -15.50
N ASP A 57 -3.19 1.78 -16.43
CA ASP A 57 -4.65 1.71 -16.51
C ASP A 57 -5.24 1.05 -15.26
N PHE A 58 -4.59 -0.01 -14.76
CA PHE A 58 -4.94 -0.64 -13.50
C PHE A 58 -4.85 0.34 -12.32
N ILE A 59 -3.73 1.06 -12.18
CA ILE A 59 -3.53 2.05 -11.11
C ILE A 59 -4.61 3.13 -11.12
N LEU A 60 -4.95 3.65 -12.30
CA LEU A 60 -5.99 4.67 -12.46
C LEU A 60 -7.39 4.13 -12.12
N ALA A 61 -7.71 2.92 -12.59
CA ALA A 61 -8.98 2.26 -12.27
C ALA A 61 -9.11 1.94 -10.78
N ALA A 62 -8.05 1.41 -10.16
CA ALA A 62 -8.01 1.12 -8.73
C ALA A 62 -8.16 2.39 -7.88
N ALA A 63 -7.61 3.52 -8.31
CA ALA A 63 -7.79 4.80 -7.62
C ALA A 63 -9.25 5.26 -7.63
N GLN A 64 -9.94 5.16 -8.76
CA GLN A 64 -11.37 5.51 -8.87
C GLN A 64 -12.24 4.56 -8.04
N GLY A 65 -11.98 3.26 -8.11
CA GLY A 65 -12.67 2.24 -7.30
C GLY A 65 -12.50 2.51 -5.80
N GLY A 66 -11.27 2.62 -5.34
CA GLY A 66 -10.95 2.81 -3.93
C GLY A 66 -11.52 4.11 -3.34
N MET A 67 -11.50 5.22 -4.09
CA MET A 67 -12.17 6.46 -3.66
C MET A 67 -13.69 6.29 -3.56
N THR A 68 -14.30 5.55 -4.48
CA THR A 68 -15.73 5.24 -4.46
C THR A 68 -16.09 4.41 -3.24
N GLU A 69 -15.30 3.39 -2.94
CA GLU A 69 -15.53 2.47 -1.81
C GLU A 69 -15.41 3.17 -0.46
N VAL A 70 -14.48 4.11 -0.31
CA VAL A 70 -14.42 4.97 0.88
C VAL A 70 -15.71 5.78 1.03
N LYS A 71 -16.18 6.48 -0.02
CA LYS A 71 -17.41 7.27 0.02
C LYS A 71 -18.65 6.43 0.31
N LEU A 72 -18.77 5.28 -0.32
CA LEU A 72 -19.88 4.35 -0.08
C LEU A 72 -19.81 3.75 1.33
N GLY A 73 -18.62 3.48 1.84
CA GLY A 73 -18.41 3.06 3.22
C GLY A 73 -18.82 4.11 4.25
N GLU A 74 -18.51 5.38 4.00
CA GLU A 74 -18.95 6.52 4.82
C GLU A 74 -20.48 6.61 4.85
N LEU A 75 -21.14 6.49 3.69
CA LEU A 75 -22.60 6.46 3.61
C LEU A 75 -23.17 5.28 4.41
N ALA A 76 -22.60 4.09 4.29
CA ALA A 76 -23.06 2.91 5.01
C ALA A 76 -22.88 3.08 6.53
N ALA A 77 -21.76 3.62 6.99
CA ALA A 77 -21.52 3.88 8.39
C ALA A 77 -22.53 4.89 9.00
N GLN A 78 -23.00 5.85 8.19
CA GLN A 78 -23.93 6.90 8.62
C GLN A 78 -25.39 6.49 8.47
N LYS A 79 -25.78 5.90 7.33
CA LYS A 79 -27.17 5.69 6.91
C LYS A 79 -27.66 4.26 7.03
N GLY A 80 -26.76 3.29 7.15
CA GLY A 80 -27.14 1.89 7.27
C GLY A 80 -28.19 1.70 8.36
N MET A 81 -29.22 0.93 8.09
CA MET A 81 -30.22 0.59 9.09
C MET A 81 -29.74 -0.55 9.97
N ARG A 82 -29.09 -1.54 9.39
CA ARG A 82 -28.52 -2.70 10.07
C ARG A 82 -27.16 -2.36 10.69
N ASP A 83 -26.90 -2.83 11.89
CA ASP A 83 -25.62 -2.59 12.57
C ASP A 83 -24.43 -3.25 11.88
N ASP A 84 -24.62 -4.42 11.27
CA ASP A 84 -23.57 -5.09 10.49
C ASP A 84 -23.22 -4.30 9.20
N VAL A 85 -24.18 -3.61 8.58
CA VAL A 85 -23.94 -2.70 7.44
C VAL A 85 -23.11 -1.49 7.87
N LYS A 86 -23.46 -0.88 8.99
CA LYS A 86 -22.67 0.24 9.56
C LYS A 86 -21.26 -0.18 9.90
N GLU A 87 -21.10 -1.35 10.53
CA GLU A 87 -19.78 -1.87 10.92
C GLU A 87 -18.92 -2.20 9.69
N PHE A 88 -19.52 -2.84 8.69
CA PHE A 88 -18.84 -3.10 7.44
C PHE A 88 -18.45 -1.79 6.73
N GLY A 89 -19.33 -0.77 6.74
CA GLY A 89 -19.02 0.56 6.22
C GLY A 89 -17.80 1.18 6.88
N ARG A 90 -17.68 1.12 8.21
CA ARG A 90 -16.48 1.60 8.93
C ARG A 90 -15.23 0.83 8.55
N THR A 91 -15.33 -0.48 8.40
CA THR A 91 -14.23 -1.33 7.94
C THR A 91 -13.78 -0.91 6.54
N MET A 92 -14.72 -0.71 5.61
CA MET A 92 -14.45 -0.26 4.25
C MET A 92 -13.69 1.08 4.22
N VAL A 93 -14.13 2.06 5.01
CA VAL A 93 -13.44 3.36 5.12
C VAL A 93 -12.01 3.18 5.59
N LYS A 94 -11.80 2.45 6.67
CA LYS A 94 -10.47 2.21 7.25
C LYS A 94 -9.52 1.56 6.25
N ASP A 95 -9.94 0.43 5.70
CA ASP A 95 -9.05 -0.43 4.94
C ASP A 95 -8.80 0.14 3.53
N HIS A 96 -9.84 0.68 2.86
CA HIS A 96 -9.66 1.32 1.56
C HIS A 96 -8.94 2.66 1.64
N THR A 97 -9.01 3.39 2.76
CA THR A 97 -8.14 4.56 2.97
C THR A 97 -6.67 4.15 3.03
N ALA A 98 -6.35 3.05 3.69
CA ALA A 98 -4.98 2.52 3.74
C ALA A 98 -4.51 2.05 2.36
N ILE A 99 -5.32 1.26 1.64
CA ILE A 99 -5.02 0.81 0.27
C ILE A 99 -4.81 2.01 -0.68
N ASN A 100 -5.66 3.03 -0.60
CA ASN A 100 -5.55 4.25 -1.42
C ASN A 100 -4.27 5.03 -1.10
N SER A 101 -3.84 5.06 0.16
CA SER A 101 -2.57 5.67 0.56
C SER A 101 -1.37 4.93 -0.06
N ASP A 102 -1.38 3.60 0.00
CA ASP A 102 -0.32 2.77 -0.61
C ASP A 102 -0.32 2.92 -2.14
N LEU A 103 -1.50 2.96 -2.77
CA LEU A 103 -1.64 3.19 -4.21
C LEU A 103 -1.12 4.57 -4.62
N LYS A 104 -1.39 5.61 -3.81
CA LYS A 104 -0.89 6.96 -4.04
C LYS A 104 0.64 7.01 -3.98
N ALA A 105 1.24 6.32 -3.02
CA ALA A 105 2.69 6.22 -2.91
C ALA A 105 3.30 5.50 -4.12
N LEU A 106 2.69 4.38 -4.55
CA LEU A 106 3.09 3.64 -5.74
C LEU A 106 3.00 4.52 -7.00
N ALA A 107 1.86 5.20 -7.20
CA ALA A 107 1.64 6.06 -8.35
C ALA A 107 2.68 7.21 -8.41
N ALA A 108 2.96 7.85 -7.29
CA ALA A 108 3.99 8.89 -7.19
C ALA A 108 5.38 8.33 -7.55
N GLN A 109 5.74 7.16 -7.03
CA GLN A 109 7.01 6.49 -7.36
C GLN A 109 7.13 6.17 -8.86
N LYS A 110 6.01 5.83 -9.51
CA LYS A 110 5.94 5.46 -10.93
C LYS A 110 5.66 6.64 -11.86
N GLY A 111 5.49 7.84 -11.31
CA GLY A 111 5.19 9.05 -12.11
C GLY A 111 3.79 9.03 -12.74
N VAL A 112 2.83 8.31 -12.14
CA VAL A 112 1.44 8.28 -12.55
C VAL A 112 0.66 9.34 -11.79
N ALA A 113 0.05 10.29 -12.49
CA ALA A 113 -0.83 11.28 -11.89
C ALA A 113 -2.19 10.63 -11.60
N LEU A 114 -2.58 10.56 -10.34
CA LEU A 114 -3.90 10.08 -9.94
C LEU A 114 -4.94 11.20 -10.02
N PRO A 115 -6.21 10.86 -10.30
CA PRO A 115 -7.30 11.83 -10.24
C PRO A 115 -7.56 12.28 -8.79
N ASP A 116 -7.91 13.55 -8.63
CA ASP A 116 -8.25 14.15 -7.32
C ASP A 116 -9.72 13.99 -6.95
N SER A 117 -10.55 13.55 -7.91
CA SER A 117 -12.00 13.39 -7.75
C SER A 117 -12.52 12.18 -8.51
N LEU A 118 -13.73 11.77 -8.17
CA LEU A 118 -14.43 10.73 -8.91
C LEU A 118 -14.77 11.20 -10.32
N ASP A 119 -14.67 10.30 -11.28
CA ASP A 119 -15.24 10.50 -12.61
C ASP A 119 -16.78 10.48 -12.55
N ALA A 120 -17.43 10.87 -13.63
CA ALA A 120 -18.90 10.96 -13.70
C ALA A 120 -19.60 9.61 -13.43
N LYS A 121 -18.98 8.49 -13.82
CA LYS A 121 -19.52 7.15 -13.60
C LYS A 121 -19.51 6.81 -12.10
N HIS A 122 -18.38 7.00 -11.44
CA HIS A 122 -18.21 6.68 -10.04
C HIS A 122 -18.97 7.66 -9.13
N GLN A 123 -18.99 8.95 -9.48
CA GLN A 123 -19.84 9.92 -8.77
C GLN A 123 -21.32 9.55 -8.88
N GLY A 124 -21.81 9.17 -10.06
CA GLY A 124 -23.20 8.73 -10.24
C GLY A 124 -23.55 7.46 -9.44
N MET A 125 -22.58 6.61 -9.11
CA MET A 125 -22.81 5.48 -8.19
C MET A 125 -23.01 5.96 -6.74
N VAL A 126 -22.21 6.92 -6.28
CA VAL A 126 -22.34 7.53 -4.96
C VAL A 126 -23.66 8.29 -4.85
N ASP A 127 -24.02 9.08 -5.87
CA ASP A 127 -25.26 9.87 -5.89
C ASP A 127 -26.51 8.98 -5.80
N LYS A 128 -26.53 7.88 -6.55
CA LYS A 128 -27.62 6.89 -6.48
C LYS A 128 -27.74 6.30 -5.06
N MET A 129 -26.62 5.94 -4.46
CA MET A 129 -26.62 5.38 -3.10
C MET A 129 -27.04 6.43 -2.07
N THR A 130 -26.66 7.69 -2.27
CA THR A 130 -27.03 8.80 -1.39
C THR A 130 -28.54 9.04 -1.35
N ALA A 131 -29.26 8.76 -2.43
CA ALA A 131 -30.72 8.93 -2.52
C ALA A 131 -31.51 7.84 -1.76
N LEU A 132 -30.89 6.69 -1.47
CA LEU A 132 -31.55 5.57 -0.81
C LEU A 132 -31.55 5.72 0.73
N THR A 133 -32.51 5.10 1.40
CA THR A 133 -32.64 5.08 2.87
C THR A 133 -33.20 3.72 3.36
N GLY A 134 -33.05 3.48 4.65
CA GLY A 134 -33.65 2.29 5.29
C GLY A 134 -33.14 0.96 4.71
N SER A 135 -34.04 -0.02 4.60
CA SER A 135 -33.68 -1.33 4.06
C SER A 135 -33.29 -1.31 2.60
N GLU A 136 -33.85 -0.38 1.81
CA GLU A 136 -33.50 -0.23 0.39
C GLU A 136 -32.01 0.19 0.23
N PHE A 137 -31.53 1.08 1.12
CA PHE A 137 -30.11 1.42 1.17
C PHE A 137 -29.25 0.19 1.51
N ASP A 138 -29.60 -0.55 2.56
CA ASP A 138 -28.82 -1.70 3.01
C ASP A 138 -28.73 -2.78 1.93
N ASP A 139 -29.84 -3.10 1.27
CA ASP A 139 -29.89 -4.12 0.21
C ASP A 139 -29.09 -3.70 -1.02
N ALA A 140 -29.22 -2.42 -1.43
CA ALA A 140 -28.45 -1.86 -2.54
C ALA A 140 -26.95 -1.81 -2.23
N TYR A 141 -26.59 -1.41 -0.99
CA TYR A 141 -25.19 -1.38 -0.55
C TYR A 141 -24.56 -2.77 -0.56
N ILE A 142 -25.22 -3.76 0.07
CA ILE A 142 -24.73 -5.15 0.11
C ILE A 142 -24.58 -5.70 -1.30
N GLY A 143 -25.61 -5.54 -2.15
CA GLY A 143 -25.57 -6.00 -3.53
C GLY A 143 -24.48 -5.33 -4.36
N GLY A 144 -24.32 -4.02 -4.20
CA GLY A 144 -23.30 -3.21 -4.85
C GLY A 144 -21.89 -3.63 -4.44
N MET A 145 -21.63 -3.78 -3.14
CA MET A 145 -20.33 -4.18 -2.62
C MET A 145 -19.95 -5.62 -3.03
N ILE A 146 -20.90 -6.56 -3.04
CA ILE A 146 -20.65 -7.91 -3.57
C ILE A 146 -20.19 -7.84 -5.03
N LYS A 147 -20.84 -7.02 -5.85
CA LYS A 147 -20.50 -6.89 -7.26
C LYS A 147 -19.13 -6.24 -7.44
N ALA A 148 -18.87 -5.12 -6.75
CA ALA A 148 -17.61 -4.39 -6.81
C ALA A 148 -16.44 -5.31 -6.42
N HIS A 149 -16.46 -5.89 -5.21
CA HIS A 149 -15.38 -6.74 -4.72
C HIS A 149 -15.15 -8.01 -5.54
N LYS A 150 -16.18 -8.56 -6.21
CA LYS A 150 -15.96 -9.65 -7.18
C LYS A 150 -15.16 -9.17 -8.39
N GLN A 151 -15.42 -7.96 -8.86
CA GLN A 151 -14.71 -7.37 -10.00
C GLN A 151 -13.28 -7.04 -9.60
N ASP A 152 -13.08 -6.44 -8.43
CA ASP A 152 -11.77 -6.05 -7.93
C ASP A 152 -10.89 -7.26 -7.63
N ALA A 153 -11.42 -8.28 -6.96
CA ALA A 153 -10.70 -9.53 -6.71
C ALA A 153 -10.24 -10.19 -8.02
N LYS A 154 -11.10 -10.17 -9.07
CA LYS A 154 -10.73 -10.68 -10.38
C LYS A 154 -9.65 -9.82 -11.05
N ALA A 155 -9.83 -8.50 -11.05
CA ALA A 155 -8.90 -7.57 -11.68
C ALA A 155 -7.52 -7.59 -10.99
N PHE A 156 -7.49 -7.52 -9.65
CA PHE A 156 -6.26 -7.52 -8.87
C PHE A 156 -5.47 -8.83 -9.06
N LYS A 157 -6.16 -9.97 -9.04
CA LYS A 157 -5.51 -11.28 -9.29
C LYS A 157 -4.98 -11.39 -10.73
N ALA A 158 -5.73 -10.91 -11.71
CA ALA A 158 -5.28 -10.91 -13.10
C ALA A 158 -4.05 -10.03 -13.28
N GLU A 159 -4.05 -8.81 -12.70
CA GLU A 159 -2.92 -7.91 -12.77
C GLU A 159 -1.71 -8.45 -12.01
N SER A 160 -1.90 -9.10 -10.85
CA SER A 160 -0.82 -9.73 -10.09
C SER A 160 -0.08 -10.85 -10.86
N ILE A 161 -0.76 -11.48 -11.82
CA ILE A 161 -0.17 -12.47 -12.72
C ILE A 161 0.51 -11.82 -13.93
N ALA A 162 -0.07 -10.73 -14.44
CA ALA A 162 0.36 -10.09 -15.69
C ALA A 162 1.52 -9.12 -15.51
N THR A 163 1.52 -8.36 -14.39
CA THR A 163 2.53 -7.32 -14.14
C THR A 163 3.94 -7.88 -14.04
N GLN A 164 4.89 -7.18 -14.65
CA GLN A 164 6.32 -7.41 -14.51
C GLN A 164 6.96 -6.39 -13.55
N ASP A 165 6.20 -5.42 -13.05
CA ASP A 165 6.68 -4.41 -12.13
C ASP A 165 6.59 -4.92 -10.69
N ALA A 166 7.74 -5.02 -10.03
CA ALA A 166 7.82 -5.57 -8.67
C ALA A 166 7.08 -4.74 -7.62
N ASP A 167 6.98 -3.42 -7.82
CA ASP A 167 6.29 -2.55 -6.86
C ASP A 167 4.77 -2.67 -7.04
N VAL A 168 4.28 -2.77 -8.27
CA VAL A 168 2.86 -3.08 -8.57
C VAL A 168 2.51 -4.44 -7.98
N LYS A 169 3.36 -5.45 -8.19
CA LYS A 169 3.14 -6.78 -7.61
C LYS A 169 3.08 -6.74 -6.08
N SER A 170 3.99 -6.01 -5.44
CA SER A 170 4.02 -5.88 -3.98
C SER A 170 2.75 -5.20 -3.43
N PHE A 171 2.23 -4.19 -4.13
CA PHE A 171 0.96 -3.55 -3.80
C PHE A 171 -0.20 -4.56 -3.89
N LEU A 172 -0.25 -5.34 -4.97
CA LEU A 172 -1.31 -6.34 -5.19
C LEU A 172 -1.25 -7.46 -4.15
N ASP A 173 -0.07 -7.97 -3.82
CA ASP A 173 0.12 -9.03 -2.82
C ASP A 173 -0.38 -8.62 -1.42
N LYS A 174 -0.34 -7.32 -1.10
CA LYS A 174 -0.90 -6.77 0.14
C LYS A 174 -2.40 -6.52 0.06
N SER A 175 -2.90 -6.08 -1.08
CA SER A 175 -4.30 -5.63 -1.23
C SER A 175 -5.26 -6.78 -1.50
N ILE A 176 -4.85 -7.82 -2.24
CA ILE A 176 -5.70 -8.97 -2.59
C ILE A 176 -6.32 -9.65 -1.36
N PRO A 177 -5.57 -9.95 -0.27
CA PRO A 177 -6.16 -10.58 0.91
C PRO A 177 -7.27 -9.74 1.54
N VAL A 178 -7.11 -8.41 1.57
CA VAL A 178 -8.11 -7.49 2.14
C VAL A 178 -9.38 -7.49 1.29
N VAL A 179 -9.24 -7.38 -0.03
CA VAL A 179 -10.38 -7.43 -0.98
C VAL A 179 -11.12 -8.76 -0.88
N ASP A 180 -10.39 -9.88 -0.78
CA ASP A 180 -10.99 -11.21 -0.62
C ASP A 180 -11.73 -11.35 0.72
N GLU A 181 -11.19 -10.82 1.82
CA GLU A 181 -11.86 -10.81 3.13
C GLU A 181 -13.15 -9.99 3.09
N HIS A 182 -13.10 -8.78 2.52
CA HIS A 182 -14.29 -7.94 2.34
C HIS A 182 -15.36 -8.68 1.53
N LEU A 183 -14.97 -9.35 0.44
CA LEU A 183 -15.90 -10.12 -0.37
C LEU A 183 -16.56 -11.27 0.41
N GLN A 184 -15.82 -11.94 1.27
CA GLN A 184 -16.40 -13.02 2.11
C GLN A 184 -17.36 -12.44 3.14
N ARG A 185 -16.98 -11.37 3.84
CA ARG A 185 -17.82 -10.72 4.86
C ARG A 185 -19.12 -10.19 4.26
N ILE A 186 -19.04 -9.43 3.16
CA ILE A 186 -20.24 -8.85 2.55
C ILE A 186 -21.18 -9.91 1.97
N LYS A 187 -20.68 -11.03 1.45
CA LYS A 187 -21.50 -12.16 1.02
C LYS A 187 -22.27 -12.80 2.18
N ALA A 188 -21.65 -12.91 3.35
CA ALA A 188 -22.29 -13.47 4.54
C ALA A 188 -23.44 -12.59 5.07
N MET A 189 -23.45 -11.30 4.74
CA MET A 189 -24.51 -10.35 5.11
C MET A 189 -25.74 -10.44 4.20
N LYS A 190 -25.62 -11.05 3.01
CA LYS A 190 -26.73 -11.25 2.09
C LYS A 190 -27.63 -12.37 2.63
N LYS A 191 -28.81 -11.98 3.10
CA LYS A 191 -29.87 -12.92 3.54
C LYS A 191 -30.75 -13.30 2.37
#